data_c08efb507a476a988c3baac04c843640
#
_entry.id   c08efb507a476a988c3baac04c843640
#
_cell.length_a   1.000
_cell.length_b   1.000
_cell.length_c   1.000
_cell.angle_alpha   90.00
_cell.angle_beta   90.00
_cell.angle_gamma   90.00
#
_symmetry.space_group_name_H-M   'P 1'
#
loop_
_entity.id
_entity.type
_entity.pdbx_description
1 polymer ?
#
loop_
_entity_poly.entity_id
_entity_poly.type
_entity_poly.pdbx_seq_one_letter_code
_entity_poly.pdbx_strand_id
1 'polypeptide(L)'
;MTDTKEIKWNFSHYIDSHGRTYIISYYNQWDSKKKQSRIAKRVHVGRLNEETGRVSCGKKYLEAHPELVGKELFYEDNKLVERTPWQQEVMANEKQDFSYRCDAISFGLTYACWEIAQKHKILSSLDEVFGAKGRDLLRLAIYQLCSNSQAMQNYEDWMCMNYLPNAIPLSGQRISEILATVTQEQMDQYFKLRHDRLVEAHNAIIDHAKKTGVEAPPIMMAIDSTSISTYSETIDDAAYGHAKQNDFLKQVNLTLCVDYATGDTCYAYESEGSINDMALYPSLLMRMQSCGLDLSNVLLVTDRGYSSVMNIQKQIDCKLRFLTGTRLSEDSVKKLIDKYRSSLSNPIFMGKCGVNARTAPPETWTSTAEGYKIDYKVYLHLYHDVVLGGQQNQVFMNGLYQVLDFKNGKGSCGPDIVNKYMKYIQLDKKTNTWTMNTKSIEKACKYNGCFAIRTNEIEDPFQSLSIYRERNIVETAFRQFKVLNGADRLYCTQTSYKGKIFIHLLAQTLRMMMSVSVTRNQTADNKLQSD
;
A
#
# COMPACT_ATOMS: atom_id res chain seq x y z
N MET A 1 63.97 0.10 49.69
CA MET A 1 62.74 0.68 49.12
C MET A 1 61.57 -0.03 49.77
N THR A 2 61.01 0.61 50.78
CA THR A 2 59.83 0.07 51.52
C THR A 2 58.59 0.35 50.72
N ASP A 3 57.99 -0.70 50.17
CA ASP A 3 56.68 -0.68 49.54
C ASP A 3 55.65 -0.22 50.60
N THR A 4 55.25 1.04 50.55
CA THR A 4 54.09 1.56 51.28
C THR A 4 52.86 1.05 50.63
N LYS A 5 52.31 -0.12 51.03
CA LYS A 5 51.01 -0.58 50.63
C LYS A 5 49.95 0.48 50.93
N GLU A 6 49.37 1.05 49.95
CA GLU A 6 48.25 1.99 50.05
C GLU A 6 47.15 1.37 50.90
N ILE A 7 46.77 1.99 51.99
CA ILE A 7 45.75 1.46 52.93
C ILE A 7 44.38 1.67 52.28
N LYS A 8 43.71 0.58 51.88
CA LYS A 8 42.35 0.61 51.32
C LYS A 8 41.35 0.80 52.45
N TRP A 9 40.67 1.95 52.43
CA TRP A 9 39.60 2.26 53.36
C TRP A 9 38.27 1.73 52.81
N ASN A 10 37.46 1.14 53.71
CA ASN A 10 36.10 0.66 53.42
C ASN A 10 35.11 1.52 54.22
N PHE A 11 33.88 1.63 53.73
CA PHE A 11 32.80 2.33 54.41
C PHE A 11 31.73 1.34 54.86
N SER A 12 31.07 1.65 55.99
CA SER A 12 29.92 0.91 56.49
C SER A 12 29.04 1.86 57.30
N HIS A 13 27.87 1.42 57.66
CA HIS A 13 26.94 2.19 58.49
C HIS A 13 26.61 1.44 59.77
N TYR A 14 26.16 2.19 60.78
CA TYR A 14 25.61 1.65 62.01
C TYR A 14 24.50 2.57 62.52
N ILE A 15 23.58 2.02 63.30
CA ILE A 15 22.45 2.73 63.90
C ILE A 15 22.75 2.91 65.39
N ASP A 16 22.56 4.14 65.90
CA ASP A 16 22.73 4.42 67.33
C ASP A 16 21.49 4.02 68.14
N SER A 17 21.57 4.14 69.46
CA SER A 17 20.47 3.83 70.38
C SER A 17 19.25 4.71 70.23
N HIS A 18 19.33 5.78 69.47
CA HIS A 18 18.24 6.72 69.17
C HIS A 18 17.71 6.55 67.74
N GLY A 19 18.06 5.47 67.04
CA GLY A 19 17.61 5.17 65.67
C GLY A 19 18.25 6.04 64.60
N ARG A 20 19.40 6.64 64.84
CA ARG A 20 20.10 7.51 63.88
C ARG A 20 21.20 6.73 63.20
N THR A 21 21.25 6.79 61.87
CA THR A 21 22.23 6.09 61.05
C THR A 21 23.49 6.95 60.84
N TYR A 22 24.64 6.37 61.07
CA TYR A 22 25.95 7.00 60.92
C TYR A 22 26.84 6.19 60.00
N ILE A 23 27.67 6.89 59.23
CA ILE A 23 28.68 6.29 58.35
C ILE A 23 30.02 6.29 59.08
N ILE A 24 30.73 5.18 58.97
CA ILE A 24 32.10 4.98 59.45
C ILE A 24 32.98 4.57 58.28
N SER A 25 34.21 5.02 58.30
CA SER A 25 35.30 4.57 57.46
C SER A 25 36.22 3.69 58.29
N TYR A 26 36.65 2.57 57.74
CA TYR A 26 37.54 1.64 58.43
C TYR A 26 38.50 0.94 57.47
N TYR A 27 39.62 0.46 57.96
CA TYR A 27 40.47 -0.47 57.24
C TYR A 27 40.80 -1.69 58.08
N ASN A 28 41.02 -2.79 57.40
CA ASN A 28 41.33 -4.06 58.00
C ASN A 28 42.81 -4.33 57.91
N GLN A 29 43.38 -4.92 59.01
CA GLN A 29 44.75 -5.41 59.06
C GLN A 29 44.73 -6.89 59.46
N TRP A 30 45.63 -7.65 58.86
CA TRP A 30 45.78 -9.08 59.18
C TRP A 30 46.42 -9.25 60.53
N ASP A 31 45.75 -9.93 61.48
CA ASP A 31 46.29 -10.35 62.76
C ASP A 31 46.90 -11.75 62.60
N SER A 32 48.24 -11.80 62.56
CA SER A 32 49.01 -13.05 62.39
C SER A 32 48.86 -14.02 63.56
N LYS A 33 48.54 -13.53 64.75
CA LYS A 33 48.35 -14.38 65.95
C LYS A 33 46.97 -15.05 65.91
N LYS A 34 45.98 -14.37 65.44
CA LYS A 34 44.61 -14.88 65.39
C LYS A 34 44.23 -15.41 64.01
N LYS A 35 45.14 -15.34 63.04
CA LYS A 35 44.94 -15.79 61.66
C LYS A 35 43.61 -15.28 61.01
N GLN A 36 43.26 -14.01 61.27
CA GLN A 36 42.07 -13.39 60.75
C GLN A 36 42.23 -11.91 60.45
N SER A 37 41.49 -11.35 59.55
CA SER A 37 41.45 -9.93 59.29
C SER A 37 40.59 -9.21 60.32
N ARG A 38 41.15 -8.13 60.92
CA ARG A 38 40.46 -7.31 61.93
C ARG A 38 40.51 -5.85 61.58
N ILE A 39 39.49 -5.11 62.04
CA ILE A 39 39.45 -3.65 61.87
C ILE A 39 40.61 -3.08 62.70
N ALA A 40 41.57 -2.50 62.00
CA ALA A 40 42.73 -1.86 62.62
C ALA A 40 42.43 -0.44 63.09
N LYS A 41 41.64 0.29 62.33
CA LYS A 41 41.20 1.64 62.67
C LYS A 41 39.78 1.88 62.15
N ARG A 42 38.98 2.61 62.93
CA ARG A 42 37.63 3.05 62.59
C ARG A 42 37.57 4.56 62.80
N VAL A 43 36.99 5.26 61.81
CA VAL A 43 36.82 6.71 61.86
C VAL A 43 35.34 7.01 61.58
N HIS A 44 34.78 7.90 62.38
CA HIS A 44 33.42 8.35 62.22
C HIS A 44 33.39 9.40 61.09
N VAL A 45 32.59 9.13 60.03
CA VAL A 45 32.49 10.01 58.88
C VAL A 45 31.43 11.07 59.09
N GLY A 46 30.20 10.68 59.42
CA GLY A 46 29.11 11.61 59.59
C GLY A 46 27.77 10.90 59.75
N ARG A 47 26.68 11.69 59.74
CA ARG A 47 25.32 11.19 59.85
C ARG A 47 24.70 11.00 58.48
N LEU A 48 24.07 9.86 58.25
CA LEU A 48 23.29 9.56 57.03
C LEU A 48 21.85 10.07 57.20
N ASN A 49 21.35 10.76 56.22
CA ASN A 49 19.94 10.98 56.05
C ASN A 49 19.39 9.83 55.18
N GLU A 50 18.55 8.97 55.77
CA GLU A 50 18.03 7.76 55.10
C GLU A 50 17.09 8.05 53.93
N GLU A 51 16.37 9.19 54.01
CA GLU A 51 15.43 9.56 52.96
C GLU A 51 16.16 10.05 51.69
N THR A 52 17.25 10.81 51.89
CA THR A 52 17.96 11.43 50.76
C THR A 52 19.27 10.71 50.39
N GLY A 53 19.75 9.81 51.23
CA GLY A 53 21.06 9.17 51.08
C GLY A 53 22.25 10.11 51.34
N ARG A 54 22.00 11.37 51.72
CA ARG A 54 23.03 12.40 51.96
C ARG A 54 23.75 12.18 53.27
N VAL A 55 25.08 12.36 53.26
CA VAL A 55 25.94 12.24 54.45
C VAL A 55 26.37 13.61 54.93
N SER A 56 25.98 13.97 56.14
CA SER A 56 26.47 15.17 56.83
C SER A 56 27.78 14.82 57.58
N CYS A 57 28.93 15.14 56.97
CA CYS A 57 30.23 14.80 57.53
C CYS A 57 30.51 15.56 58.81
N GLY A 58 31.09 14.85 59.76
CA GLY A 58 31.55 15.43 61.06
C GLY A 58 32.77 16.33 60.87
N LYS A 59 32.90 17.39 61.74
CA LYS A 59 33.94 18.38 61.64
C LYS A 59 35.35 17.75 61.66
N LYS A 60 35.62 16.79 62.55
CA LYS A 60 36.90 16.07 62.63
C LYS A 60 37.26 15.26 61.40
N TYR A 61 36.21 14.76 60.64
CA TYR A 61 36.47 14.04 59.42
C TYR A 61 36.81 14.99 58.25
N LEU A 62 36.15 16.15 58.21
CA LEU A 62 36.42 17.20 57.20
C LEU A 62 37.77 17.86 57.44
N GLU A 63 38.19 18.02 58.71
CA GLU A 63 39.56 18.50 59.04
C GLU A 63 40.68 17.53 58.58
N ALA A 64 40.36 16.22 58.56
CA ALA A 64 41.28 15.20 58.06
C ALA A 64 41.19 15.01 56.52
N HIS A 65 40.11 15.50 55.88
CA HIS A 65 39.84 15.39 54.46
C HIS A 65 39.39 16.74 53.89
N PRO A 66 40.30 17.73 53.77
CA PRO A 66 39.99 19.09 53.34
C PRO A 66 39.41 19.13 51.93
N GLU A 67 39.76 18.16 51.11
CA GLU A 67 39.23 17.98 49.71
C GLU A 67 37.74 17.74 49.63
N LEU A 68 37.10 17.39 50.75
CA LEU A 68 35.64 17.11 50.82
C LEU A 68 34.83 18.32 51.34
N VAL A 69 35.51 19.38 51.76
CA VAL A 69 34.84 20.59 52.27
C VAL A 69 34.06 21.27 51.13
N GLY A 70 32.78 21.54 51.37
CA GLY A 70 31.90 22.16 50.39
C GLY A 70 31.30 21.20 49.36
N LYS A 71 31.61 19.91 49.43
CA LYS A 71 31.06 18.90 48.55
C LYS A 71 29.82 18.24 49.13
N GLU A 72 28.87 17.89 48.29
CA GLU A 72 27.70 17.10 48.70
C GLU A 72 27.99 15.61 48.52
N LEU A 73 28.00 14.89 49.67
CA LEU A 73 28.39 13.48 49.70
C LEU A 73 27.18 12.60 50.01
N PHE A 74 27.15 11.48 49.32
CA PHE A 74 26.09 10.46 49.43
C PHE A 74 26.73 9.09 49.73
N TYR A 75 25.99 8.25 50.46
CA TYR A 75 26.43 6.89 50.78
C TYR A 75 25.70 5.88 49.91
N GLU A 76 26.41 5.20 49.03
CA GLU A 76 25.90 4.24 48.06
C GLU A 76 26.90 3.07 47.92
N ASP A 77 26.37 1.85 47.85
CA ASP A 77 27.14 0.63 47.63
C ASP A 77 28.40 0.53 48.50
N ASN A 78 28.29 0.91 49.78
CA ASN A 78 29.37 0.97 50.73
C ASN A 78 30.54 1.92 50.32
N LYS A 79 30.19 3.00 49.59
CA LYS A 79 31.13 4.07 49.19
C LYS A 79 30.56 5.44 49.50
N LEU A 80 31.47 6.40 49.67
CA LEU A 80 31.12 7.81 49.75
C LEU A 80 31.29 8.42 48.36
N VAL A 81 30.19 8.91 47.76
CA VAL A 81 30.15 9.42 46.39
C VAL A 81 29.80 10.91 46.41
N GLU A 82 30.54 11.71 45.66
CA GLU A 82 30.19 13.11 45.39
C GLU A 82 29.18 13.18 44.26
N ARG A 83 28.11 13.97 44.43
CA ARG A 83 27.13 14.23 43.35
C ARG A 83 27.09 15.70 42.98
N THR A 84 27.07 15.97 41.72
CA THR A 84 26.82 17.31 41.17
C THR A 84 25.34 17.70 41.34
N PRO A 85 25.00 19.00 41.36
CA PRO A 85 23.60 19.45 41.40
C PRO A 85 22.71 18.80 40.34
N TRP A 86 23.26 18.61 39.13
CA TRP A 86 22.55 17.94 38.02
C TRP A 86 22.25 16.45 38.32
N GLN A 87 23.22 15.73 38.88
CA GLN A 87 23.02 14.32 39.26
C GLN A 87 21.99 14.19 40.40
N GLN A 88 21.94 15.18 41.33
CA GLN A 88 20.91 15.20 42.37
C GLN A 88 19.52 15.44 41.82
N GLU A 89 19.38 16.35 40.84
CA GLU A 89 18.13 16.64 40.18
C GLU A 89 17.62 15.42 39.38
N VAL A 90 18.51 14.73 38.66
CA VAL A 90 18.20 13.48 37.96
C VAL A 90 17.67 12.42 38.93
N MET A 91 18.36 12.18 40.05
CA MET A 91 17.96 11.15 41.01
C MET A 91 16.69 11.53 41.83
N ALA A 92 16.46 12.82 42.05
CA ALA A 92 15.20 13.29 42.66
C ALA A 92 14.00 13.05 41.72
N ASN A 93 14.21 13.23 40.43
CA ASN A 93 13.21 12.96 39.41
C ASN A 93 12.98 11.45 39.20
N GLU A 94 14.00 10.60 39.37
CA GLU A 94 13.86 9.13 39.33
C GLU A 94 13.02 8.57 40.50
N LYS A 95 13.03 9.22 41.66
CA LYS A 95 12.22 8.83 42.83
C LYS A 95 10.75 9.28 42.76
N GLN A 96 10.42 10.26 41.92
CA GLN A 96 9.09 10.52 41.50
C GLN A 96 8.89 9.67 40.22
N ASP A 97 8.03 8.72 40.20
CA ASP A 97 7.68 7.77 39.16
C ASP A 97 7.57 8.38 37.72
N PHE A 98 8.52 9.23 37.36
CA PHE A 98 8.81 9.67 36.02
C PHE A 98 9.69 8.57 35.41
N SER A 99 9.01 7.54 34.87
CA SER A 99 9.60 6.87 33.73
C SER A 99 10.03 7.98 32.77
N TYR A 100 11.33 8.17 32.56
CA TYR A 100 11.81 8.87 31.39
C TYR A 100 11.28 8.09 30.19
N ARG A 101 10.08 8.40 29.76
CA ARG A 101 9.69 8.13 28.39
C ARG A 101 10.63 8.99 27.58
N CYS A 102 11.68 8.37 27.09
CA CYS A 102 12.38 8.89 25.93
C CYS A 102 11.31 8.81 24.83
N ASP A 103 10.58 9.90 24.60
CA ASP A 103 9.56 10.01 23.57
C ASP A 103 10.27 10.09 22.22
N ALA A 104 10.94 8.97 21.83
CA ALA A 104 11.39 8.79 20.48
C ALA A 104 10.14 8.53 19.63
N ILE A 105 9.52 9.63 19.17
CA ILE A 105 8.35 9.60 18.30
C ILE A 105 8.81 9.42 16.86
N SER A 106 8.31 8.40 16.18
CA SER A 106 8.50 8.24 14.74
C SER A 106 7.80 9.39 14.01
N PHE A 107 8.56 10.17 13.23
CA PHE A 107 8.08 11.39 12.61
C PHE A 107 8.00 11.28 11.07
N GLY A 108 9.01 10.70 10.41
CA GLY A 108 9.26 10.89 8.99
C GLY A 108 8.10 10.49 8.07
N LEU A 109 7.65 9.23 8.16
CA LEU A 109 6.64 8.69 7.23
C LEU A 109 5.26 9.30 7.47
N THR A 110 4.84 9.45 8.71
CA THR A 110 3.53 10.02 9.07
C THR A 110 3.44 11.48 8.64
N TYR A 111 4.51 12.25 8.84
CA TYR A 111 4.61 13.63 8.39
C TYR A 111 4.57 13.73 6.84
N ALA A 112 5.33 12.90 6.14
CA ALA A 112 5.30 12.86 4.68
C ALA A 112 3.90 12.55 4.12
N CYS A 113 3.18 11.61 4.72
CA CYS A 113 1.79 11.31 4.35
C CYS A 113 0.87 12.53 4.55
N TRP A 114 1.04 13.23 5.68
CA TRP A 114 0.26 14.41 5.99
C TRP A 114 0.52 15.55 4.99
N GLU A 115 1.80 15.85 4.70
CA GLU A 115 2.21 16.87 3.73
C GLU A 115 1.70 16.55 2.31
N ILE A 116 1.75 15.30 1.90
CA ILE A 116 1.18 14.86 0.61
C ILE A 116 -0.33 15.09 0.59
N ALA A 117 -1.04 14.76 1.67
CA ALA A 117 -2.47 15.00 1.77
C ALA A 117 -2.81 16.50 1.68
N GLN A 118 -1.99 17.37 2.26
CA GLN A 118 -2.15 18.82 2.14
C GLN A 118 -1.81 19.32 0.72
N LYS A 119 -0.64 18.96 0.20
CA LYS A 119 -0.15 19.36 -1.13
C LYS A 119 -1.15 19.00 -2.24
N HIS A 120 -1.69 17.79 -2.19
CA HIS A 120 -2.67 17.30 -3.17
C HIS A 120 -4.12 17.61 -2.79
N LYS A 121 -4.34 18.49 -1.80
CA LYS A 121 -5.66 18.95 -1.37
C LYS A 121 -6.62 17.82 -0.92
N ILE A 122 -6.09 16.66 -0.50
CA ILE A 122 -6.88 15.57 0.07
C ILE A 122 -7.52 16.03 1.38
N LEU A 123 -6.72 16.63 2.28
CA LEU A 123 -7.21 17.13 3.56
C LEU A 123 -8.33 18.16 3.39
N SER A 124 -8.18 19.12 2.49
CA SER A 124 -9.23 20.12 2.25
C SER A 124 -10.50 19.52 1.64
N SER A 125 -10.39 18.47 0.79
CA SER A 125 -11.58 17.74 0.31
C SER A 125 -12.28 16.99 1.43
N LEU A 126 -11.53 16.41 2.36
CA LEU A 126 -12.10 15.74 3.53
C LEU A 126 -12.75 16.71 4.49
N ASP A 127 -12.11 17.86 4.77
CA ASP A 127 -12.69 18.91 5.62
C ASP A 127 -14.00 19.45 5.03
N GLU A 128 -14.09 19.59 3.69
CA GLU A 128 -15.28 20.10 3.00
C GLU A 128 -16.46 19.11 3.10
N VAL A 129 -16.21 17.81 2.93
CA VAL A 129 -17.28 16.78 2.91
C VAL A 129 -17.64 16.29 4.31
N PHE A 130 -16.64 16.06 5.16
CA PHE A 130 -16.81 15.39 6.45
C PHE A 130 -16.66 16.34 7.65
N GLY A 131 -16.32 17.63 7.41
CA GLY A 131 -16.05 18.59 8.47
C GLY A 131 -14.89 18.13 9.38
N ALA A 132 -15.03 18.33 10.67
CA ALA A 132 -13.99 17.96 11.65
C ALA A 132 -13.60 16.47 11.61
N LYS A 133 -14.51 15.57 11.22
CA LYS A 133 -14.25 14.13 11.08
C LYS A 133 -13.31 13.81 9.92
N GLY A 134 -13.21 14.68 8.92
CA GLY A 134 -12.31 14.49 7.77
C GLY A 134 -10.86 14.30 8.20
N ARG A 135 -10.43 15.04 9.22
CA ARG A 135 -9.07 14.90 9.78
C ARG A 135 -8.85 13.57 10.48
N ASP A 136 -9.85 13.07 11.19
CA ASP A 136 -9.77 11.78 11.85
C ASP A 136 -9.74 10.64 10.84
N LEU A 137 -10.54 10.73 9.77
CA LEU A 137 -10.47 9.77 8.65
C LEU A 137 -9.08 9.76 8.00
N LEU A 138 -8.46 10.92 7.78
CA LEU A 138 -7.10 11.01 7.25
C LEU A 138 -6.07 10.39 8.21
N ARG A 139 -6.18 10.66 9.52
CA ARG A 139 -5.29 10.07 10.54
C ARG A 139 -5.40 8.56 10.58
N LEU A 140 -6.62 8.03 10.52
CA LEU A 140 -6.86 6.59 10.46
C LEU A 140 -6.31 5.97 9.16
N ALA A 141 -6.39 6.68 8.03
CA ALA A 141 -5.78 6.24 6.78
C ALA A 141 -4.24 6.23 6.87
N ILE A 142 -3.63 7.24 7.46
CA ILE A 142 -2.17 7.29 7.71
C ILE A 142 -1.75 6.17 8.67
N TYR A 143 -2.52 5.94 9.73
CA TYR A 143 -2.30 4.79 10.62
C TYR A 143 -2.31 3.48 9.85
N GLN A 144 -3.32 3.25 9.01
CA GLN A 144 -3.44 2.02 8.22
C GLN A 144 -2.23 1.83 7.28
N LEU A 145 -1.73 2.93 6.70
CA LEU A 145 -0.57 2.93 5.83
C LEU A 145 0.74 2.64 6.58
N CYS A 146 0.92 3.25 7.76
CA CYS A 146 2.19 3.24 8.50
C CYS A 146 2.32 2.08 9.50
N SER A 147 1.21 1.47 9.93
CA SER A 147 1.19 0.40 10.93
C SER A 147 1.33 -1.01 10.35
N ASN A 148 1.54 -1.15 9.03
CA ASN A 148 1.49 -2.44 8.33
C ASN A 148 0.17 -3.20 8.59
N SER A 149 -0.95 -2.51 8.50
CA SER A 149 -2.31 -3.07 8.58
C SER A 149 -2.70 -3.64 9.95
N GLN A 150 -2.19 -3.03 11.01
CA GLN A 150 -2.64 -3.39 12.35
C GLN A 150 -4.14 -3.12 12.56
N ALA A 151 -4.75 -3.85 13.50
CA ALA A 151 -6.13 -3.65 13.86
C ALA A 151 -6.39 -2.22 14.36
N MET A 152 -7.54 -1.63 13.99
CA MET A 152 -7.89 -0.25 14.36
C MET A 152 -7.91 0.02 15.88
N GLN A 153 -8.17 -0.99 16.69
CA GLN A 153 -8.14 -0.89 18.14
C GLN A 153 -6.74 -0.54 18.69
N ASN A 154 -5.66 -0.77 17.93
CA ASN A 154 -4.29 -0.48 18.34
C ASN A 154 -3.87 0.96 17.97
N TYR A 155 -4.79 1.76 17.42
CA TYR A 155 -4.49 3.14 16.99
C TYR A 155 -3.97 4.01 18.13
N GLU A 156 -4.57 3.92 19.31
CA GLU A 156 -4.22 4.74 20.47
C GLU A 156 -2.77 4.47 20.93
N ASP A 157 -2.39 3.20 21.06
CA ASP A 157 -1.03 2.80 21.42
C ASP A 157 -0.01 3.19 20.33
N TRP A 158 -0.37 2.98 19.07
CA TRP A 158 0.49 3.35 17.95
C TRP A 158 0.70 4.87 17.90
N MET A 159 -0.33 5.67 18.15
CA MET A 159 -0.25 7.12 18.15
C MET A 159 0.70 7.66 19.23
N CYS A 160 0.84 6.98 20.37
CA CYS A 160 1.79 7.36 21.41
C CYS A 160 3.26 7.31 20.94
N MET A 161 3.55 6.53 19.89
CA MET A 161 4.89 6.34 19.33
C MET A 161 5.09 7.00 17.96
N ASN A 162 4.07 7.63 17.40
CA ASN A 162 4.11 8.19 16.05
C ASN A 162 3.52 9.60 16.02
N TYR A 163 4.22 10.52 15.36
CA TYR A 163 3.77 11.89 15.21
C TYR A 163 2.65 12.00 14.19
N LEU A 164 1.54 12.59 14.58
CA LEU A 164 0.48 13.06 13.70
C LEU A 164 0.05 14.47 14.11
N PRO A 165 -0.10 15.42 13.18
CA PRO A 165 -0.49 16.79 13.51
C PRO A 165 -1.83 16.85 14.26
N ASN A 166 -1.83 17.47 15.45
CA ASN A 166 -3.02 17.66 16.30
C ASN A 166 -3.83 16.37 16.51
N ALA A 167 -3.15 15.22 16.58
CA ALA A 167 -3.82 13.94 16.84
C ALA A 167 -4.32 13.88 18.28
N ILE A 168 -5.48 13.26 18.43
CA ILE A 168 -6.08 12.94 19.73
C ILE A 168 -6.24 11.42 19.83
N PRO A 169 -6.14 10.83 21.01
CA PRO A 169 -6.44 9.43 21.23
C PRO A 169 -7.87 9.10 20.80
N LEU A 170 -8.02 8.00 20.06
CA LEU A 170 -9.30 7.47 19.63
C LEU A 170 -9.40 6.01 20.05
N SER A 171 -10.31 5.71 20.97
CA SER A 171 -10.61 4.33 21.33
C SER A 171 -11.21 3.56 20.15
N GLY A 172 -11.09 2.23 20.15
CA GLY A 172 -11.69 1.37 19.12
C GLY A 172 -13.19 1.60 18.93
N GLN A 173 -13.93 1.88 20.01
CA GLN A 173 -15.36 2.24 19.95
C GLN A 173 -15.54 3.57 19.20
N ARG A 174 -14.78 4.59 19.55
CA ARG A 174 -14.86 5.89 18.89
C ARG A 174 -14.52 5.83 17.41
N ILE A 175 -13.52 5.02 17.04
CA ILE A 175 -13.20 4.75 15.64
C ILE A 175 -14.39 4.11 14.93
N SER A 176 -15.01 3.09 15.51
CA SER A 176 -16.20 2.45 14.93
C SER A 176 -17.36 3.43 14.72
N GLU A 177 -17.58 4.35 15.67
CA GLU A 177 -18.58 5.41 15.54
C GLU A 177 -18.25 6.37 14.38
N ILE A 178 -17.00 6.79 14.25
CA ILE A 178 -16.55 7.64 13.13
C ILE A 178 -16.79 6.93 11.79
N LEU A 179 -16.36 5.68 11.66
CA LEU A 179 -16.52 4.90 10.44
C LEU A 179 -18.00 4.69 10.07
N ALA A 180 -18.87 4.49 11.07
CA ALA A 180 -20.31 4.32 10.87
C ALA A 180 -21.02 5.60 10.35
N THR A 181 -20.38 6.76 10.44
CA THR A 181 -20.95 8.01 9.90
C THR A 181 -20.63 8.26 8.43
N VAL A 182 -19.77 7.46 7.82
CA VAL A 182 -19.41 7.61 6.41
C VAL A 182 -20.51 7.02 5.54
N THR A 183 -21.14 7.86 4.71
CA THR A 183 -22.19 7.44 3.79
C THR A 183 -21.69 7.36 2.36
N GLN A 184 -22.44 6.70 1.49
CA GLN A 184 -22.13 6.61 0.07
C GLN A 184 -22.17 7.99 -0.60
N GLU A 185 -23.14 8.82 -0.21
CA GLU A 185 -23.29 10.19 -0.74
C GLU A 185 -22.07 11.05 -0.42
N GLN A 186 -21.52 10.92 0.80
CA GLN A 186 -20.30 11.62 1.18
C GLN A 186 -19.09 11.11 0.42
N MET A 187 -18.97 9.80 0.20
CA MET A 187 -17.91 9.24 -0.65
C MET A 187 -18.01 9.76 -2.08
N ASP A 188 -19.21 9.76 -2.66
CA ASP A 188 -19.45 10.29 -4.01
C ASP A 188 -19.09 11.79 -4.10
N GLN A 189 -19.45 12.60 -3.11
CA GLN A 189 -19.08 14.01 -3.02
C GLN A 189 -17.55 14.19 -2.93
N TYR A 190 -16.89 13.39 -2.11
CA TYR A 190 -15.43 13.41 -2.01
C TYR A 190 -14.77 13.11 -3.35
N PHE A 191 -15.19 12.04 -4.03
CA PHE A 191 -14.63 11.68 -5.33
C PHE A 191 -14.93 12.73 -6.39
N LYS A 192 -16.13 13.33 -6.38
CA LYS A 192 -16.44 14.46 -7.25
C LYS A 192 -15.47 15.63 -7.04
N LEU A 193 -15.22 16.03 -5.80
CA LEU A 193 -14.26 17.10 -5.51
C LEU A 193 -12.84 16.74 -5.95
N ARG A 194 -12.41 15.48 -5.81
CA ARG A 194 -11.12 15.01 -6.31
C ARG A 194 -11.04 15.12 -7.83
N HIS A 195 -12.08 14.68 -8.51
CA HIS A 195 -12.19 14.75 -9.96
C HIS A 195 -12.22 16.19 -10.46
N ASP A 196 -13.03 17.07 -9.86
CA ASP A 196 -13.12 18.50 -10.25
C ASP A 196 -11.75 19.18 -10.15
N ARG A 197 -10.96 18.90 -9.11
CA ARG A 197 -9.61 19.42 -8.94
C ARG A 197 -8.62 18.87 -9.97
N LEU A 198 -8.79 17.62 -10.39
CA LEU A 198 -8.00 17.05 -11.48
C LEU A 198 -8.32 17.74 -12.81
N VAL A 199 -9.60 17.95 -13.10
CA VAL A 199 -10.05 18.68 -14.29
C VAL A 199 -9.55 20.14 -14.27
N GLU A 200 -9.63 20.81 -13.14
CA GLU A 200 -9.11 22.19 -12.97
C GLU A 200 -7.60 22.25 -13.24
N ALA A 201 -6.82 21.34 -12.66
CA ALA A 201 -5.39 21.25 -12.92
C ALA A 201 -5.07 20.96 -14.39
N HIS A 202 -5.86 20.11 -15.03
CA HIS A 202 -5.73 19.78 -16.45
C HIS A 202 -6.08 20.96 -17.36
N ASN A 203 -7.10 21.75 -17.04
CA ASN A 203 -7.44 22.96 -17.78
C ASN A 203 -6.27 23.96 -17.80
N ALA A 204 -5.52 24.08 -16.73
CA ALA A 204 -4.30 24.89 -16.70
C ALA A 204 -3.23 24.37 -17.68
N ILE A 205 -3.12 23.03 -17.84
CA ILE A 205 -2.23 22.40 -18.84
C ILE A 205 -2.71 22.73 -20.26
N ILE A 206 -4.03 22.62 -20.52
CA ILE A 206 -4.63 22.97 -21.81
C ILE A 206 -4.35 24.42 -22.17
N ASP A 207 -4.49 25.34 -21.22
CA ASP A 207 -4.26 26.77 -21.48
C ASP A 207 -2.78 27.07 -21.73
N HIS A 208 -1.87 26.35 -21.10
CA HIS A 208 -0.44 26.44 -21.41
C HIS A 208 -0.14 25.87 -22.80
N ALA A 209 -0.68 24.72 -23.13
CA ALA A 209 -0.53 24.04 -24.40
C ALA A 209 -1.00 24.91 -25.58
N LYS A 210 -2.15 25.60 -25.44
CA LYS A 210 -2.66 26.57 -26.43
C LYS A 210 -1.68 27.73 -26.68
N LYS A 211 -1.00 28.20 -25.64
CA LYS A 211 -0.01 29.28 -25.75
C LYS A 211 1.28 28.82 -26.44
N THR A 212 1.64 27.57 -26.32
CA THR A 212 2.86 26.98 -26.88
C THR A 212 2.64 26.29 -28.23
N GLY A 213 1.39 26.18 -28.69
CA GLY A 213 1.04 25.50 -29.94
C GLY A 213 1.18 23.96 -29.88
N VAL A 214 1.25 23.40 -28.69
CA VAL A 214 1.32 21.94 -28.45
C VAL A 214 -0.07 21.45 -28.03
N GLU A 215 -0.48 20.27 -28.50
CA GLU A 215 -1.75 19.65 -28.07
C GLU A 215 -1.61 19.08 -26.66
N ALA A 216 -2.56 19.40 -25.77
CA ALA A 216 -2.59 18.83 -24.43
C ALA A 216 -3.14 17.39 -24.50
N PRO A 217 -2.48 16.39 -23.86
CA PRO A 217 -3.03 15.06 -23.80
C PRO A 217 -4.30 15.03 -22.95
N PRO A 218 -5.26 14.13 -23.19
CA PRO A 218 -6.43 13.98 -22.33
C PRO A 218 -6.04 13.52 -20.93
N ILE A 219 -6.91 13.70 -19.95
CA ILE A 219 -6.79 13.04 -18.65
C ILE A 219 -6.95 11.53 -18.89
N MET A 220 -5.98 10.73 -18.47
CA MET A 220 -6.01 9.28 -18.63
C MET A 220 -6.38 8.61 -17.31
N MET A 221 -7.44 7.79 -17.32
CA MET A 221 -7.88 7.06 -16.14
C MET A 221 -7.99 5.57 -16.43
N ALA A 222 -7.33 4.75 -15.59
CA ALA A 222 -7.48 3.30 -15.63
C ALA A 222 -8.69 2.87 -14.79
N ILE A 223 -9.53 2.01 -15.34
CA ILE A 223 -10.64 1.37 -14.63
C ILE A 223 -10.38 -0.14 -14.58
N ASP A 224 -10.47 -0.69 -13.37
CA ASP A 224 -10.47 -2.14 -13.15
C ASP A 224 -11.20 -2.47 -11.85
N SER A 225 -11.51 -3.74 -11.64
CA SER A 225 -12.24 -4.23 -10.46
C SER A 225 -11.49 -5.35 -9.76
N THR A 226 -11.80 -5.51 -8.49
CA THR A 226 -11.26 -6.60 -7.68
C THR A 226 -12.29 -7.07 -6.66
N SER A 227 -12.23 -8.35 -6.27
CA SER A 227 -13.04 -8.89 -5.18
C SER A 227 -12.31 -8.76 -3.85
N ILE A 228 -13.04 -8.47 -2.78
CA ILE A 228 -12.56 -8.40 -1.40
C ILE A 228 -13.36 -9.41 -0.59
N SER A 229 -12.68 -10.41 -0.02
CA SER A 229 -13.34 -11.45 0.78
C SER A 229 -13.73 -10.92 2.16
N THR A 230 -14.78 -11.47 2.76
CA THR A 230 -15.21 -11.12 4.12
C THR A 230 -15.71 -12.33 4.88
N TYR A 231 -15.43 -12.34 6.19
CA TYR A 231 -16.06 -13.27 7.15
C TYR A 231 -17.35 -12.72 7.74
N SER A 232 -17.67 -11.45 7.45
CA SER A 232 -18.88 -10.82 7.98
C SER A 232 -20.13 -11.40 7.31
N GLU A 233 -21.09 -11.78 8.11
CA GLU A 233 -22.41 -12.22 7.64
C GLU A 233 -23.40 -11.06 7.55
N THR A 234 -23.03 -9.87 8.04
CA THR A 234 -23.91 -8.71 8.16
C THR A 234 -23.79 -7.73 7.00
N ILE A 235 -22.82 -7.91 6.08
CA ILE A 235 -22.65 -7.03 4.92
C ILE A 235 -23.62 -7.46 3.82
N ASP A 236 -24.57 -6.59 3.47
CA ASP A 236 -25.64 -6.86 2.51
C ASP A 236 -25.10 -7.15 1.09
N ASP A 237 -24.05 -6.43 0.67
CA ASP A 237 -23.41 -6.60 -0.65
C ASP A 237 -22.50 -7.83 -0.73
N ALA A 238 -22.31 -8.56 0.39
CA ALA A 238 -21.44 -9.74 0.40
C ALA A 238 -22.13 -10.98 -0.17
N ALA A 239 -21.69 -11.42 -1.34
CA ALA A 239 -22.21 -12.59 -2.04
C ALA A 239 -21.08 -13.53 -2.49
N TYR A 240 -21.44 -14.79 -2.76
CA TYR A 240 -20.52 -15.72 -3.41
C TYR A 240 -20.35 -15.36 -4.88
N GLY A 241 -19.11 -15.26 -5.33
CA GLY A 241 -18.76 -14.92 -6.71
C GLY A 241 -17.48 -15.63 -7.13
N HIS A 242 -16.92 -15.21 -8.26
CA HIS A 242 -15.63 -15.73 -8.73
C HIS A 242 -14.48 -15.07 -7.95
N ALA A 243 -14.27 -15.51 -6.71
CA ALA A 243 -13.18 -15.03 -5.88
C ALA A 243 -11.82 -15.29 -6.53
N LYS A 244 -11.02 -14.26 -6.72
CA LYS A 244 -9.63 -14.41 -7.20
C LYS A 244 -8.75 -15.19 -6.21
N GLN A 245 -9.18 -15.34 -4.96
CA GLN A 245 -8.42 -15.97 -3.87
C GLN A 245 -8.82 -17.43 -3.58
N ASN A 246 -9.88 -17.96 -4.21
CA ASN A 246 -10.39 -19.34 -4.00
C ASN A 246 -10.59 -19.73 -2.51
N ASP A 247 -11.00 -18.78 -1.67
CA ASP A 247 -11.12 -18.99 -0.22
C ASP A 247 -12.54 -19.44 0.23
N PHE A 248 -13.45 -19.62 -0.72
CA PHE A 248 -14.86 -20.00 -0.47
C PHE A 248 -15.62 -19.05 0.47
N LEU A 249 -15.14 -17.81 0.60
CA LEU A 249 -15.79 -16.76 1.38
C LEU A 249 -16.72 -15.92 0.51
N LYS A 250 -17.71 -15.30 1.16
CA LYS A 250 -18.46 -14.20 0.54
C LYS A 250 -17.50 -13.05 0.23
N GLN A 251 -17.79 -12.30 -0.82
CA GLN A 251 -16.97 -11.19 -1.26
C GLN A 251 -17.85 -9.99 -1.64
N VAL A 252 -17.25 -8.82 -1.64
CA VAL A 252 -17.75 -7.62 -2.31
C VAL A 252 -16.81 -7.28 -3.45
N ASN A 253 -17.32 -6.69 -4.51
CA ASN A 253 -16.50 -6.20 -5.61
C ASN A 253 -16.22 -4.71 -5.42
N LEU A 254 -14.97 -4.32 -5.63
CA LEU A 254 -14.51 -2.93 -5.60
C LEU A 254 -13.94 -2.57 -6.97
N THR A 255 -14.52 -1.57 -7.62
CA THR A 255 -14.01 -0.98 -8.86
C THR A 255 -13.31 0.33 -8.55
N LEU A 256 -12.10 0.52 -9.07
CA LEU A 256 -11.33 1.75 -8.95
C LEU A 256 -11.16 2.43 -10.30
N CYS A 257 -11.24 3.76 -10.28
CA CYS A 257 -10.82 4.64 -11.36
C CYS A 257 -9.63 5.46 -10.89
N VAL A 258 -8.46 5.22 -11.49
CA VAL A 258 -7.18 5.76 -11.05
C VAL A 258 -6.57 6.64 -12.14
N ASP A 259 -6.20 7.87 -11.79
CA ASP A 259 -5.50 8.78 -12.68
C ASP A 259 -4.05 8.34 -12.94
N TYR A 260 -3.65 8.31 -14.20
CA TYR A 260 -2.29 7.92 -14.62
C TYR A 260 -1.22 8.88 -14.13
N ALA A 261 -1.57 10.17 -14.09
CA ALA A 261 -0.60 11.20 -13.81
C ALA A 261 -0.19 11.25 -12.35
N THR A 262 -1.11 11.03 -11.43
CA THR A 262 -0.88 11.20 -9.98
C THR A 262 -0.99 9.91 -9.18
N GLY A 263 -1.64 8.89 -9.73
CA GLY A 263 -2.03 7.70 -8.99
C GLY A 263 -3.21 7.95 -8.04
N ASP A 264 -3.90 9.09 -8.17
CA ASP A 264 -5.08 9.39 -7.36
C ASP A 264 -6.24 8.48 -7.72
N THR A 265 -6.97 8.02 -6.71
CA THR A 265 -8.25 7.34 -6.90
C THR A 265 -9.33 8.40 -7.11
N CYS A 266 -9.68 8.63 -8.37
CA CYS A 266 -10.67 9.63 -8.77
C CYS A 266 -12.11 9.17 -8.58
N TYR A 267 -12.33 7.87 -8.55
CA TYR A 267 -13.62 7.27 -8.24
C TYR A 267 -13.46 5.83 -7.74
N ALA A 268 -14.30 5.44 -6.81
CA ALA A 268 -14.39 4.06 -6.33
C ALA A 268 -15.86 3.67 -6.20
N TYR A 269 -16.19 2.45 -6.62
CA TYR A 269 -17.54 1.92 -6.59
C TYR A 269 -17.55 0.49 -6.05
N GLU A 270 -18.39 0.27 -5.05
CA GLU A 270 -18.61 -1.03 -4.46
C GLU A 270 -19.85 -1.66 -5.06
N SER A 271 -19.81 -2.95 -5.30
CA SER A 271 -20.94 -3.70 -5.82
C SER A 271 -21.01 -5.09 -5.21
N GLU A 272 -22.16 -5.72 -5.34
CA GLU A 272 -22.38 -7.09 -4.90
C GLU A 272 -21.35 -8.05 -5.50
N GLY A 273 -20.83 -8.95 -4.68
CA GLY A 273 -19.75 -9.86 -5.03
C GLY A 273 -20.05 -10.86 -6.16
N SER A 274 -21.33 -11.09 -6.49
CA SER A 274 -21.78 -11.97 -7.57
C SER A 274 -21.75 -11.31 -8.95
N ILE A 275 -21.73 -9.97 -9.03
CA ILE A 275 -21.82 -9.21 -10.29
C ILE A 275 -20.45 -9.23 -10.99
N ASN A 276 -20.44 -9.62 -12.27
CA ASN A 276 -19.22 -9.56 -13.07
C ASN A 276 -18.98 -8.15 -13.68
N ASP A 277 -17.72 -7.86 -13.99
CA ASP A 277 -17.25 -6.55 -14.48
C ASP A 277 -17.99 -6.07 -15.72
N MET A 278 -18.32 -6.98 -16.64
CA MET A 278 -18.99 -6.64 -17.90
C MET A 278 -20.43 -6.17 -17.67
N ALA A 279 -21.13 -6.79 -16.72
CA ALA A 279 -22.51 -6.41 -16.38
C ALA A 279 -22.54 -5.12 -15.53
N LEU A 280 -21.50 -4.91 -14.70
CA LEU A 280 -21.38 -3.75 -13.83
C LEU A 280 -21.10 -2.45 -14.60
N TYR A 281 -20.33 -2.52 -15.69
CA TYR A 281 -19.74 -1.36 -16.35
C TYR A 281 -20.74 -0.28 -16.80
N PRO A 282 -21.89 -0.60 -17.43
CA PRO A 282 -22.88 0.41 -17.79
C PRO A 282 -23.43 1.17 -16.58
N SER A 283 -23.68 0.47 -15.47
CA SER A 283 -24.15 1.07 -14.22
C SER A 283 -23.10 1.96 -13.59
N LEU A 284 -21.83 1.56 -13.62
CA LEU A 284 -20.70 2.36 -13.16
C LEU A 284 -20.62 3.68 -13.93
N LEU A 285 -20.65 3.66 -15.25
CA LEU A 285 -20.62 4.89 -16.08
C LEU A 285 -21.79 5.82 -15.77
N MET A 286 -23.00 5.27 -15.67
CA MET A 286 -24.18 6.06 -15.31
C MET A 286 -24.04 6.69 -13.93
N ARG A 287 -23.49 5.97 -12.96
CA ARG A 287 -23.29 6.49 -11.62
C ARG A 287 -22.23 7.59 -11.59
N MET A 288 -21.10 7.41 -12.25
CA MET A 288 -20.08 8.46 -12.37
C MET A 288 -20.68 9.75 -12.93
N GLN A 289 -21.48 9.66 -13.98
CA GLN A 289 -22.17 10.82 -14.56
C GLN A 289 -23.22 11.41 -13.61
N SER A 290 -24.01 10.59 -12.92
CA SER A 290 -25.03 11.06 -11.97
C SER A 290 -24.43 11.73 -10.74
N CYS A 291 -23.21 11.33 -10.33
CA CYS A 291 -22.42 12.00 -9.29
C CYS A 291 -21.78 13.31 -9.79
N GLY A 292 -21.97 13.68 -11.06
CA GLY A 292 -21.50 14.92 -11.65
C GLY A 292 -20.02 14.92 -12.04
N LEU A 293 -19.40 13.77 -12.31
CA LEU A 293 -18.06 13.70 -12.87
C LEU A 293 -18.07 14.13 -14.33
N ASP A 294 -17.27 15.13 -14.67
CA ASP A 294 -17.06 15.55 -16.06
C ASP A 294 -16.04 14.64 -16.76
N LEU A 295 -16.54 13.76 -17.62
CA LEU A 295 -15.71 12.79 -18.36
C LEU A 295 -15.38 13.25 -19.79
N SER A 296 -15.72 14.48 -20.19
CA SER A 296 -15.57 14.99 -21.56
C SER A 296 -14.12 14.98 -22.06
N ASN A 297 -13.16 15.31 -21.19
CA ASN A 297 -11.71 15.31 -21.47
C ASN A 297 -10.97 14.10 -20.89
N VAL A 298 -11.69 13.04 -20.55
CA VAL A 298 -11.13 11.84 -19.95
C VAL A 298 -11.04 10.71 -20.97
N LEU A 299 -9.85 10.13 -21.14
CA LEU A 299 -9.65 8.86 -21.84
C LEU A 299 -9.76 7.72 -20.82
N LEU A 300 -10.84 6.96 -20.89
CA LEU A 300 -11.04 5.80 -20.02
C LEU A 300 -10.32 4.58 -20.60
N VAL A 301 -9.42 4.01 -19.82
CA VAL A 301 -8.64 2.83 -20.20
C VAL A 301 -9.12 1.63 -19.39
N THR A 302 -9.61 0.59 -20.08
CA THR A 302 -10.22 -0.60 -19.45
C THR A 302 -9.62 -1.89 -19.97
N ASP A 303 -9.67 -2.95 -19.14
CA ASP A 303 -9.25 -4.27 -19.56
C ASP A 303 -10.26 -4.92 -20.54
N ARG A 304 -9.83 -5.98 -21.20
CA ARG A 304 -10.67 -6.83 -22.06
C ARG A 304 -11.89 -7.42 -21.33
N GLY A 305 -11.89 -7.45 -20.01
CA GLY A 305 -13.03 -7.83 -19.18
C GLY A 305 -14.26 -6.98 -19.45
N TYR A 306 -14.04 -5.70 -19.74
CA TYR A 306 -15.08 -4.70 -20.00
C TYR A 306 -15.51 -4.63 -21.49
N SER A 307 -14.81 -5.33 -22.38
CA SER A 307 -15.07 -5.32 -23.81
C SER A 307 -16.28 -6.18 -24.16
N SER A 308 -17.42 -5.56 -24.36
CA SER A 308 -18.59 -6.14 -25.03
C SER A 308 -19.14 -5.12 -26.02
N VAL A 309 -19.88 -5.58 -27.04
CA VAL A 309 -20.52 -4.69 -27.98
C VAL A 309 -21.42 -3.68 -27.26
N MET A 310 -22.17 -4.14 -26.24
CA MET A 310 -23.04 -3.26 -25.44
C MET A 310 -22.23 -2.21 -24.66
N ASN A 311 -21.09 -2.59 -24.07
CA ASN A 311 -20.27 -1.65 -23.31
C ASN A 311 -19.59 -0.62 -24.20
N ILE A 312 -19.10 -1.03 -25.38
CA ILE A 312 -18.57 -0.09 -26.38
C ILE A 312 -19.66 0.86 -26.87
N GLN A 313 -20.85 0.34 -27.21
CA GLN A 313 -21.98 1.20 -27.58
C GLN A 313 -22.35 2.17 -26.46
N LYS A 314 -22.37 1.72 -25.21
CA LYS A 314 -22.64 2.60 -24.04
C LYS A 314 -21.61 3.72 -23.89
N GLN A 315 -20.33 3.45 -24.12
CA GLN A 315 -19.29 4.48 -24.13
C GLN A 315 -19.54 5.51 -25.25
N ILE A 316 -19.88 5.04 -26.45
CA ILE A 316 -20.23 5.89 -27.60
C ILE A 316 -21.45 6.75 -27.28
N ASP A 317 -22.51 6.16 -26.72
CA ASP A 317 -23.76 6.85 -26.37
C ASP A 317 -23.54 7.90 -25.27
N CYS A 318 -22.58 7.66 -24.36
CA CYS A 318 -22.17 8.61 -23.34
C CYS A 318 -21.09 9.61 -23.84
N LYS A 319 -20.73 9.60 -25.12
CA LYS A 319 -19.69 10.46 -25.73
C LYS A 319 -18.32 10.37 -25.06
N LEU A 320 -17.99 9.20 -24.54
CA LEU A 320 -16.73 8.99 -23.83
C LEU A 320 -15.58 8.70 -24.79
N ARG A 321 -14.40 9.18 -24.47
CA ARG A 321 -13.15 8.74 -25.07
C ARG A 321 -12.70 7.46 -24.38
N PHE A 322 -12.36 6.44 -25.14
CA PHE A 322 -11.99 5.15 -24.56
C PHE A 322 -10.83 4.47 -25.27
N LEU A 323 -10.14 3.62 -24.53
CA LEU A 323 -9.14 2.68 -24.99
C LEU A 323 -9.33 1.37 -24.22
N THR A 324 -9.85 0.35 -24.88
CA THR A 324 -10.31 -0.90 -24.25
C THR A 324 -9.62 -2.10 -24.88
N GLY A 325 -9.04 -2.98 -24.04
CA GLY A 325 -8.57 -4.28 -24.51
C GLY A 325 -9.72 -5.07 -25.13
N THR A 326 -9.50 -5.75 -26.24
CA THR A 326 -10.56 -6.47 -26.98
C THR A 326 -10.40 -7.97 -26.84
N ARG A 327 -11.50 -8.70 -26.63
CA ARG A 327 -11.49 -10.16 -26.49
C ARG A 327 -11.23 -10.84 -27.83
N LEU A 328 -10.27 -11.76 -27.86
CA LEU A 328 -10.05 -12.62 -29.02
C LEU A 328 -11.17 -13.65 -29.27
N SER A 329 -12.15 -13.76 -28.37
CA SER A 329 -13.32 -14.60 -28.60
C SER A 329 -14.28 -14.02 -29.64
N GLU A 330 -14.18 -12.73 -29.97
CA GLU A 330 -14.95 -12.09 -31.03
C GLU A 330 -14.49 -12.62 -32.39
N ASP A 331 -15.43 -13.25 -33.17
CA ASP A 331 -15.10 -13.84 -34.46
C ASP A 331 -14.65 -12.80 -35.50
N SER A 332 -15.14 -11.57 -35.40
CA SER A 332 -14.70 -10.43 -36.23
C SER A 332 -13.22 -10.14 -36.04
N VAL A 333 -12.75 -10.13 -34.77
CA VAL A 333 -11.33 -9.89 -34.41
C VAL A 333 -10.45 -11.02 -34.96
N LYS A 334 -10.85 -12.28 -34.78
CA LYS A 334 -10.11 -13.44 -35.32
C LYS A 334 -9.98 -13.37 -36.84
N LYS A 335 -11.08 -13.07 -37.57
CA LYS A 335 -11.06 -12.91 -39.02
C LYS A 335 -10.08 -11.82 -39.46
N LEU A 336 -10.01 -10.71 -38.73
CA LEU A 336 -9.04 -9.64 -39.01
C LEU A 336 -7.61 -10.05 -38.73
N ILE A 337 -7.34 -10.74 -37.60
CA ILE A 337 -6.01 -11.29 -37.30
C ILE A 337 -5.58 -12.26 -38.40
N ASP A 338 -6.47 -13.15 -38.87
CA ASP A 338 -6.17 -14.07 -39.96
C ASP A 338 -5.89 -13.35 -41.27
N LYS A 339 -6.69 -12.31 -41.60
CA LYS A 339 -6.48 -11.46 -42.77
C LYS A 339 -5.13 -10.76 -42.77
N TYR A 340 -4.71 -10.25 -41.61
CA TYR A 340 -3.46 -9.49 -41.44
C TYR A 340 -2.29 -10.32 -40.90
N ARG A 341 -2.41 -11.65 -40.87
CA ARG A 341 -1.41 -12.56 -40.27
C ARG A 341 -0.01 -12.37 -40.84
N SER A 342 0.12 -12.26 -42.18
CA SER A 342 1.41 -12.04 -42.83
C SER A 342 2.09 -10.74 -42.36
N SER A 343 1.33 -9.66 -42.19
CA SER A 343 1.83 -8.39 -41.65
C SER A 343 2.22 -8.52 -40.18
N LEU A 344 1.37 -9.18 -39.38
CA LEU A 344 1.60 -9.37 -37.95
C LEU A 344 2.77 -10.32 -37.64
N SER A 345 3.22 -11.10 -38.63
CA SER A 345 4.40 -11.95 -38.50
C SER A 345 5.67 -11.35 -39.13
N ASN A 346 5.57 -10.19 -39.81
CA ASN A 346 6.67 -9.56 -40.48
C ASN A 346 7.34 -8.49 -39.59
N PRO A 347 8.66 -8.60 -39.33
CA PRO A 347 9.39 -7.66 -38.49
C PRO A 347 9.33 -6.18 -38.92
N ILE A 348 9.00 -5.90 -40.21
CA ILE A 348 8.87 -4.52 -40.71
C ILE A 348 7.74 -3.75 -40.01
N PHE A 349 6.77 -4.46 -39.44
CA PHE A 349 5.66 -3.89 -38.66
C PHE A 349 5.92 -3.91 -37.15
N MET A 350 7.13 -4.21 -36.74
CA MET A 350 7.53 -4.25 -35.35
C MET A 350 7.90 -2.85 -34.85
N GLY A 351 7.26 -2.42 -33.79
CA GLY A 351 7.64 -1.20 -33.09
C GLY A 351 8.86 -1.39 -32.19
N LYS A 352 9.43 -0.30 -31.69
CA LYS A 352 10.55 -0.31 -30.74
C LYS A 352 10.27 -1.15 -29.48
N CYS A 353 8.99 -1.38 -29.16
CA CYS A 353 8.55 -2.21 -28.02
C CYS A 353 8.60 -3.73 -28.28
N GLY A 354 9.09 -4.18 -29.44
CA GLY A 354 9.21 -5.59 -29.79
C GLY A 354 7.89 -6.28 -30.19
N VAL A 355 6.84 -5.53 -30.45
CA VAL A 355 5.51 -6.03 -30.81
C VAL A 355 5.17 -5.60 -32.23
N ASN A 356 4.67 -6.53 -33.04
CA ASN A 356 4.12 -6.21 -34.36
C ASN A 356 2.71 -5.66 -34.21
N ALA A 357 2.38 -4.62 -34.96
CA ALA A 357 1.06 -4.01 -34.91
C ALA A 357 0.49 -3.70 -36.28
N ARG A 358 -0.85 -3.77 -36.40
CA ARG A 358 -1.61 -3.39 -37.58
C ARG A 358 -2.96 -2.81 -37.19
N THR A 359 -3.31 -1.63 -37.71
CA THR A 359 -4.64 -1.06 -37.55
C THR A 359 -5.56 -1.58 -38.65
N ALA A 360 -6.70 -2.14 -38.28
CA ALA A 360 -7.77 -2.49 -39.21
C ALA A 360 -8.46 -1.22 -39.77
N PRO A 361 -9.16 -1.29 -40.89
CA PRO A 361 -9.97 -0.16 -41.35
C PRO A 361 -10.91 0.29 -40.22
N PRO A 362 -11.08 1.61 -40.00
CA PRO A 362 -11.92 2.10 -38.94
C PRO A 362 -13.35 1.62 -39.05
N GLU A 363 -13.95 1.26 -37.94
CA GLU A 363 -15.38 0.94 -37.81
C GLU A 363 -16.16 2.25 -37.59
N THR A 364 -17.37 2.34 -38.14
CA THR A 364 -18.32 3.44 -37.83
C THR A 364 -19.32 2.93 -36.80
N TRP A 365 -19.36 3.59 -35.64
CA TRP A 365 -20.33 3.33 -34.58
C TRP A 365 -21.26 4.51 -34.43
N THR A 366 -22.56 4.28 -34.44
CA THR A 366 -23.56 5.34 -34.42
C THR A 366 -24.25 5.42 -33.07
N SER A 367 -24.26 6.63 -32.47
CA SER A 367 -25.09 6.93 -31.30
C SER A 367 -26.40 7.58 -31.75
N THR A 368 -27.49 7.22 -31.06
CA THR A 368 -28.80 7.84 -31.18
C THR A 368 -29.34 8.36 -29.88
N ALA A 369 -28.50 8.44 -28.86
CA ALA A 369 -28.89 8.75 -27.47
C ALA A 369 -29.53 10.14 -27.31
N GLU A 370 -29.24 11.10 -28.22
CA GLU A 370 -29.77 12.47 -28.18
C GLU A 370 -30.91 12.69 -29.18
N GLY A 371 -31.50 11.62 -29.74
CA GLY A 371 -32.58 11.72 -30.70
C GLY A 371 -32.14 12.00 -32.16
N TYR A 372 -30.83 12.17 -32.40
CA TYR A 372 -30.23 12.31 -33.74
C TYR A 372 -29.01 11.38 -33.86
N LYS A 373 -28.65 11.08 -35.10
CA LYS A 373 -27.50 10.16 -35.35
C LYS A 373 -26.19 10.91 -35.31
N ILE A 374 -25.25 10.40 -34.52
CA ILE A 374 -23.86 10.84 -34.49
C ILE A 374 -22.98 9.64 -34.78
N ASP A 375 -22.15 9.75 -35.80
CA ASP A 375 -21.23 8.70 -36.19
C ASP A 375 -19.83 8.95 -35.55
N TYR A 376 -19.33 7.91 -34.89
CA TYR A 376 -18.02 7.89 -34.27
C TYR A 376 -17.10 6.92 -35.03
N LYS A 377 -15.87 7.37 -35.28
CA LYS A 377 -14.83 6.55 -35.87
C LYS A 377 -14.15 5.76 -34.73
N VAL A 378 -14.10 4.46 -34.89
CA VAL A 378 -13.50 3.55 -33.90
C VAL A 378 -12.42 2.73 -34.58
N TYR A 379 -11.22 2.76 -34.01
CA TYR A 379 -10.05 2.03 -34.46
C TYR A 379 -9.94 0.70 -33.73
N LEU A 380 -9.61 -0.37 -34.46
CA LEU A 380 -9.26 -1.67 -33.93
C LEU A 380 -7.78 -1.95 -34.28
N HIS A 381 -6.94 -1.94 -33.28
CA HIS A 381 -5.52 -2.24 -33.40
C HIS A 381 -5.28 -3.72 -33.07
N LEU A 382 -4.59 -4.42 -33.96
CA LEU A 382 -4.23 -5.81 -33.86
C LEU A 382 -2.73 -5.92 -33.58
N TYR A 383 -2.36 -6.75 -32.64
CA TYR A 383 -0.97 -6.93 -32.21
C TYR A 383 -0.56 -8.39 -32.22
N HIS A 384 0.72 -8.62 -32.40
CA HIS A 384 1.36 -9.91 -32.20
C HIS A 384 2.70 -9.72 -31.48
N ASP A 385 2.75 -10.21 -30.25
CA ASP A 385 3.95 -10.25 -29.42
C ASP A 385 4.55 -11.65 -29.51
N VAL A 386 5.71 -11.75 -30.18
CA VAL A 386 6.40 -13.03 -30.44
C VAL A 386 6.88 -13.67 -29.15
N VAL A 387 7.36 -12.86 -28.20
CA VAL A 387 7.84 -13.35 -26.89
C VAL A 387 6.69 -13.91 -26.07
N LEU A 388 5.59 -13.17 -25.97
CA LEU A 388 4.37 -13.63 -25.29
C LEU A 388 3.83 -14.91 -25.93
N GLY A 389 3.81 -14.98 -27.28
CA GLY A 389 3.38 -16.16 -28.02
C GLY A 389 4.24 -17.37 -27.74
N GLY A 390 5.55 -17.18 -27.69
CA GLY A 390 6.50 -18.23 -27.32
C GLY A 390 6.28 -18.76 -25.90
N GLN A 391 6.09 -17.87 -24.94
CA GLN A 391 5.78 -18.23 -23.54
C GLN A 391 4.47 -19.00 -23.43
N GLN A 392 3.40 -18.54 -24.10
CA GLN A 392 2.12 -19.22 -24.11
C GLN A 392 2.21 -20.62 -24.74
N ASN A 393 2.96 -20.78 -25.83
CA ASN A 393 3.22 -22.07 -26.46
C ASN A 393 3.98 -22.99 -25.50
N GLN A 394 5.01 -22.50 -24.83
CA GLN A 394 5.79 -23.30 -23.87
C GLN A 394 4.92 -23.80 -22.70
N VAL A 395 4.13 -22.92 -22.10
CA VAL A 395 3.20 -23.30 -21.01
C VAL A 395 2.18 -24.33 -21.49
N PHE A 396 1.62 -24.14 -22.69
CA PHE A 396 0.68 -25.07 -23.29
C PHE A 396 1.32 -26.43 -23.53
N MET A 397 2.50 -26.48 -24.16
CA MET A 397 3.21 -27.72 -24.47
C MET A 397 3.67 -28.47 -23.22
N ASN A 398 4.14 -27.76 -22.18
CA ASN A 398 4.52 -28.38 -20.92
C ASN A 398 3.33 -29.12 -20.27
N GLY A 399 2.15 -28.49 -20.21
CA GLY A 399 0.94 -29.13 -19.70
C GLY A 399 0.48 -30.31 -20.57
N LEU A 400 0.64 -30.19 -21.88
CA LEU A 400 0.31 -31.27 -22.81
C LEU A 400 1.24 -32.49 -22.67
N TYR A 401 2.55 -32.26 -22.56
CA TYR A 401 3.53 -33.33 -22.32
C TYR A 401 3.28 -34.04 -20.99
N GLN A 402 2.98 -33.30 -19.92
CA GLN A 402 2.65 -33.86 -18.62
C GLN A 402 1.46 -34.83 -18.71
N VAL A 403 0.40 -34.46 -19.43
CA VAL A 403 -0.78 -35.32 -19.63
C VAL A 403 -0.48 -36.49 -20.55
N LEU A 404 0.31 -36.28 -21.61
CA LEU A 404 0.71 -37.35 -22.52
C LEU A 404 1.54 -38.43 -21.80
N ASP A 405 2.52 -38.02 -21.01
CA ASP A 405 3.35 -38.92 -20.20
C ASP A 405 2.50 -39.71 -19.19
N PHE A 406 1.61 -39.03 -18.46
CA PHE A 406 0.68 -39.68 -17.53
C PHE A 406 -0.19 -40.73 -18.22
N LYS A 407 -0.77 -40.41 -19.38
CA LYS A 407 -1.61 -41.34 -20.13
C LYS A 407 -0.85 -42.54 -20.70
N ASN A 408 0.45 -42.38 -20.96
CA ASN A 408 1.35 -43.46 -21.41
C ASN A 408 2.06 -44.17 -20.24
N GLY A 409 1.56 -44.00 -18.99
CA GLY A 409 2.06 -44.68 -17.80
C GLY A 409 3.35 -44.08 -17.21
N LYS A 410 3.70 -42.87 -17.56
CA LYS A 410 4.87 -42.16 -17.05
C LYS A 410 4.45 -40.97 -16.19
N GLY A 411 4.88 -40.96 -14.92
CA GLY A 411 4.62 -39.83 -14.02
C GLY A 411 3.19 -39.76 -13.47
N SER A 412 2.85 -38.62 -12.82
CA SER A 412 1.55 -38.35 -12.24
C SER A 412 1.00 -37.00 -12.74
N CYS A 413 -0.32 -36.86 -12.85
CA CYS A 413 -0.98 -35.65 -13.29
C CYS A 413 -2.30 -35.44 -12.55
N GLY A 414 -2.58 -34.21 -12.12
CA GLY A 414 -3.83 -33.88 -11.45
C GLY A 414 -5.04 -33.94 -12.40
N PRO A 415 -6.25 -34.27 -11.89
CA PRO A 415 -7.45 -34.44 -12.70
C PRO A 415 -7.78 -33.20 -13.55
N ASP A 416 -7.62 -32.01 -12.99
CA ASP A 416 -7.91 -30.75 -13.68
C ASP A 416 -7.03 -30.51 -14.90
N ILE A 417 -5.73 -30.83 -14.79
CA ILE A 417 -4.78 -30.74 -15.89
C ILE A 417 -5.13 -31.76 -16.97
N VAL A 418 -5.45 -33.01 -16.57
CA VAL A 418 -5.88 -34.05 -17.50
C VAL A 418 -7.12 -33.60 -18.29
N ASN A 419 -8.16 -33.12 -17.60
CA ASN A 419 -9.41 -32.65 -18.22
C ASN A 419 -9.15 -31.50 -19.21
N LYS A 420 -8.29 -30.54 -18.83
CA LYS A 420 -7.94 -29.39 -19.66
C LYS A 420 -7.27 -29.77 -20.98
N TYR A 421 -6.38 -30.78 -20.98
CA TYR A 421 -5.56 -31.12 -22.15
C TYR A 421 -6.03 -32.37 -22.88
N MET A 422 -6.99 -33.16 -22.36
CA MET A 422 -7.47 -34.40 -22.96
C MET A 422 -7.91 -34.28 -24.42
N LYS A 423 -8.48 -33.14 -24.82
CA LYS A 423 -8.93 -32.86 -26.19
C LYS A 423 -7.79 -32.65 -27.22
N TYR A 424 -6.55 -32.55 -26.76
CA TYR A 424 -5.36 -32.34 -27.59
C TYR A 424 -4.51 -33.59 -27.76
N ILE A 425 -4.91 -34.70 -27.17
CA ILE A 425 -4.29 -36.02 -27.35
C ILE A 425 -5.30 -37.00 -27.94
N GLN A 426 -4.81 -38.02 -28.60
CA GLN A 426 -5.61 -39.08 -29.21
C GLN A 426 -4.93 -40.45 -29.00
N LEU A 427 -5.75 -41.49 -28.83
CA LEU A 427 -5.23 -42.86 -28.74
C LEU A 427 -4.95 -43.42 -30.14
N ASP A 428 -3.74 -43.77 -30.39
CA ASP A 428 -3.38 -44.56 -31.57
C ASP A 428 -3.76 -46.04 -31.31
N LYS A 429 -4.78 -46.51 -32.01
CA LYS A 429 -5.31 -47.87 -31.86
C LYS A 429 -4.34 -48.96 -32.30
N LYS A 430 -3.33 -48.63 -33.14
CA LYS A 430 -2.35 -49.61 -33.64
C LYS A 430 -1.27 -49.89 -32.60
N THR A 431 -0.79 -48.85 -31.96
CA THR A 431 0.30 -48.92 -30.99
C THR A 431 -0.19 -48.96 -29.55
N ASN A 432 -1.51 -48.72 -29.32
CA ASN A 432 -2.14 -48.53 -28.02
C ASN A 432 -1.45 -47.47 -27.16
N THR A 433 -0.92 -46.44 -27.79
CA THR A 433 -0.25 -45.32 -27.14
C THR A 433 -0.97 -44.01 -27.39
N TRP A 434 -0.95 -43.11 -26.40
CA TRP A 434 -1.48 -41.76 -26.56
C TRP A 434 -0.48 -40.90 -27.33
N THR A 435 -0.99 -40.21 -28.34
CA THR A 435 -0.21 -39.32 -29.21
C THR A 435 -0.83 -37.93 -29.29
N MET A 436 -0.09 -36.96 -29.77
CA MET A 436 -0.60 -35.60 -29.95
C MET A 436 -1.58 -35.48 -31.11
N ASN A 437 -2.68 -34.77 -30.91
CA ASN A 437 -3.58 -34.37 -31.97
C ASN A 437 -3.12 -33.04 -32.58
N THR A 438 -2.28 -33.10 -33.59
CA THR A 438 -1.64 -31.93 -34.21
C THR A 438 -2.64 -30.85 -34.64
N LYS A 439 -3.75 -31.26 -35.30
CA LYS A 439 -4.77 -30.31 -35.76
C LYS A 439 -5.42 -29.52 -34.61
N SER A 440 -5.70 -30.20 -33.49
CA SER A 440 -6.26 -29.56 -32.30
C SER A 440 -5.28 -28.61 -31.64
N ILE A 441 -4.00 -28.96 -31.60
CA ILE A 441 -2.91 -28.15 -31.06
C ILE A 441 -2.70 -26.89 -31.90
N GLU A 442 -2.57 -27.05 -33.22
CA GLU A 442 -2.43 -25.92 -34.16
C GLU A 442 -3.59 -24.93 -34.00
N LYS A 443 -4.81 -25.43 -33.91
CA LYS A 443 -6.00 -24.59 -33.70
C LYS A 443 -5.95 -23.87 -32.35
N ALA A 444 -5.50 -24.52 -31.30
CA ALA A 444 -5.41 -23.93 -29.96
C ALA A 444 -4.35 -22.85 -29.87
N CYS A 445 -3.18 -23.09 -30.49
CA CYS A 445 -2.04 -22.18 -30.43
C CYS A 445 -2.06 -21.09 -31.51
N LYS A 446 -3.02 -21.13 -32.43
CA LYS A 446 -3.09 -20.27 -33.62
C LYS A 446 -3.00 -18.76 -33.31
N TYR A 447 -3.55 -18.34 -32.19
CA TYR A 447 -3.63 -16.94 -31.79
C TYR A 447 -2.73 -16.59 -30.58
N ASN A 448 -1.82 -17.49 -30.20
CA ASN A 448 -0.89 -17.21 -29.13
C ASN A 448 -0.02 -15.99 -29.48
N GLY A 449 0.20 -15.11 -28.51
CA GLY A 449 0.87 -13.82 -28.71
C GLY A 449 0.01 -12.75 -29.36
N CYS A 450 -1.18 -13.09 -29.90
CA CYS A 450 -2.09 -12.09 -30.46
C CYS A 450 -2.96 -11.44 -29.39
N PHE A 451 -3.18 -10.15 -29.54
CA PHE A 451 -4.17 -9.39 -28.77
C PHE A 451 -4.68 -8.20 -29.58
N ALA A 452 -5.72 -7.53 -29.11
CA ALA A 452 -6.30 -6.40 -29.79
C ALA A 452 -6.75 -5.31 -28.82
N ILE A 453 -6.72 -4.06 -29.27
CA ILE A 453 -7.19 -2.88 -28.53
C ILE A 453 -8.15 -2.11 -29.43
N ARG A 454 -9.27 -1.65 -28.85
CA ARG A 454 -10.25 -0.81 -29.51
C ARG A 454 -10.27 0.57 -28.88
N THR A 455 -10.30 1.63 -29.70
CA THR A 455 -10.32 3.02 -29.24
C THR A 455 -11.05 3.92 -30.24
N ASN A 456 -11.69 4.98 -29.77
CA ASN A 456 -12.25 6.04 -30.61
C ASN A 456 -11.38 7.31 -30.66
N GLU A 457 -10.20 7.28 -30.01
CA GLU A 457 -9.36 8.47 -29.84
C GLU A 457 -8.03 8.37 -30.59
N ILE A 458 -7.36 7.22 -30.55
CA ILE A 458 -5.95 7.09 -30.93
C ILE A 458 -5.80 6.26 -32.20
N GLU A 459 -5.30 6.88 -33.27
CA GLU A 459 -5.09 6.23 -34.58
C GLU A 459 -3.80 5.41 -34.65
N ASP A 460 -2.74 5.86 -33.93
CA ASP A 460 -1.46 5.14 -33.91
C ASP A 460 -1.51 3.91 -32.97
N PRO A 461 -1.28 2.69 -33.49
CA PRO A 461 -1.32 1.48 -32.69
C PRO A 461 -0.24 1.43 -31.61
N PHE A 462 0.93 2.03 -31.81
CA PHE A 462 2.01 1.99 -30.84
C PHE A 462 1.76 2.97 -29.68
N GLN A 463 1.19 4.14 -29.97
CA GLN A 463 0.73 5.05 -28.94
C GLN A 463 -0.38 4.42 -28.09
N SER A 464 -1.37 3.79 -28.74
CA SER A 464 -2.44 3.03 -28.07
C SER A 464 -1.87 1.94 -27.16
N LEU A 465 -0.87 1.19 -27.63
CA LEU A 465 -0.24 0.12 -26.85
C LEU A 465 0.52 0.68 -25.65
N SER A 466 1.24 1.79 -25.83
CA SER A 466 1.97 2.44 -24.73
C SER A 466 1.01 2.84 -23.61
N ILE A 467 -0.05 3.55 -23.93
CA ILE A 467 -1.08 3.98 -22.96
C ILE A 467 -1.76 2.78 -22.31
N TYR A 468 -2.09 1.74 -23.10
CA TYR A 468 -2.73 0.54 -22.56
C TYR A 468 -1.84 -0.19 -21.55
N ARG A 469 -0.53 -0.25 -21.77
CA ARG A 469 0.42 -0.86 -20.85
C ARG A 469 0.54 -0.10 -19.53
N GLU A 470 0.39 1.22 -19.54
CA GLU A 470 0.38 2.05 -18.33
C GLU A 470 -0.86 1.81 -17.45
N ARG A 471 -1.89 1.10 -17.94
CA ARG A 471 -3.04 0.62 -17.15
C ARG A 471 -2.61 -0.19 -15.91
N ASN A 472 -1.41 -0.73 -15.90
CA ASN A 472 -0.82 -1.37 -14.72
C ASN A 472 -0.87 -0.50 -13.44
N ILE A 473 -1.12 0.80 -13.56
CA ILE A 473 -1.29 1.70 -12.41
C ILE A 473 -2.45 1.24 -11.52
N VAL A 474 -3.58 0.81 -12.09
CA VAL A 474 -4.72 0.33 -11.31
C VAL A 474 -4.43 -1.02 -10.64
N GLU A 475 -3.67 -1.90 -11.30
CA GLU A 475 -3.22 -3.16 -10.69
C GLU A 475 -2.26 -2.90 -9.51
N THR A 476 -1.41 -1.88 -9.64
CA THR A 476 -0.56 -1.41 -8.55
C THR A 476 -1.40 -0.83 -7.42
N ALA A 477 -2.44 -0.04 -7.72
CA ALA A 477 -3.38 0.48 -6.73
C ALA A 477 -4.07 -0.65 -5.94
N PHE A 478 -4.52 -1.72 -6.61
CA PHE A 478 -5.09 -2.89 -5.93
C PHE A 478 -4.08 -3.64 -5.07
N ARG A 479 -2.84 -3.76 -5.51
CA ARG A 479 -1.77 -4.35 -4.69
C ARG A 479 -1.52 -3.51 -3.43
N GLN A 480 -1.49 -2.18 -3.56
CA GLN A 480 -1.37 -1.27 -2.41
C GLN A 480 -2.56 -1.44 -1.46
N PHE A 481 -3.77 -1.46 -2.00
CA PHE A 481 -4.99 -1.61 -1.22
C PHE A 481 -5.04 -2.95 -0.47
N LYS A 482 -4.87 -4.08 -1.19
CA LYS A 482 -5.04 -5.42 -0.63
C LYS A 482 -3.85 -5.87 0.22
N VAL A 483 -2.66 -5.86 -0.37
CA VAL A 483 -1.49 -6.50 0.24
C VAL A 483 -0.83 -5.59 1.26
N LEU A 484 -0.61 -4.32 0.90
CA LEU A 484 0.16 -3.43 1.75
C LEU A 484 -0.70 -2.71 2.81
N ASN A 485 -2.00 -2.51 2.53
CA ASN A 485 -2.93 -1.95 3.51
C ASN A 485 -3.81 -3.03 4.18
N GLY A 486 -3.59 -4.32 3.89
CA GLY A 486 -4.29 -5.44 4.50
C GLY A 486 -5.80 -5.47 4.27
N ALA A 487 -6.27 -4.88 3.16
CA ALA A 487 -7.68 -4.85 2.81
C ALA A 487 -8.10 -5.98 1.86
N ASP A 488 -7.33 -7.07 1.81
CA ASP A 488 -7.68 -8.29 1.09
C ASP A 488 -8.89 -9.00 1.73
N ARG A 489 -9.10 -8.77 3.03
CA ARG A 489 -10.25 -9.25 3.80
C ARG A 489 -10.83 -8.16 4.68
N LEU A 490 -12.15 -8.01 4.64
CA LEU A 490 -12.87 -7.05 5.48
C LEU A 490 -13.30 -7.70 6.79
N TYR A 491 -12.92 -7.04 7.90
CA TYR A 491 -13.35 -7.37 9.26
C TYR A 491 -14.13 -6.18 9.81
N CYS A 492 -15.41 -6.12 9.51
CA CYS A 492 -16.29 -5.05 9.95
C CYS A 492 -17.77 -5.48 9.90
N THR A 493 -18.63 -4.69 10.52
CA THR A 493 -20.08 -4.84 10.40
C THR A 493 -20.61 -3.98 9.26
N GLN A 494 -21.86 -4.19 8.84
CA GLN A 494 -22.54 -3.37 7.84
C GLN A 494 -22.44 -1.86 8.17
N THR A 495 -22.58 -1.48 9.44
CA THR A 495 -22.57 -0.07 9.84
C THR A 495 -21.24 0.63 9.63
N SER A 496 -20.11 -0.07 9.80
CA SER A 496 -18.75 0.49 9.65
C SER A 496 -18.10 0.17 8.30
N TYR A 497 -18.78 -0.59 7.44
CA TYR A 497 -18.27 -1.12 6.19
C TYR A 497 -17.79 -0.01 5.23
N LYS A 498 -18.64 0.97 4.94
CA LYS A 498 -18.30 2.08 4.03
C LYS A 498 -17.10 2.88 4.53
N GLY A 499 -17.10 3.25 5.82
CA GLY A 499 -15.98 3.97 6.42
C GLY A 499 -14.69 3.17 6.42
N LYS A 500 -14.77 1.85 6.63
CA LYS A 500 -13.59 0.96 6.59
C LYS A 500 -12.98 0.93 5.19
N ILE A 501 -13.78 0.73 4.14
CA ILE A 501 -13.28 0.79 2.77
C ILE A 501 -12.71 2.18 2.46
N PHE A 502 -13.39 3.24 2.86
CA PHE A 502 -12.97 4.60 2.56
C PHE A 502 -11.58 4.94 3.13
N ILE A 503 -11.29 4.57 4.39
CA ILE A 503 -9.94 4.80 4.94
C ILE A 503 -8.86 3.97 4.24
N HIS A 504 -9.17 2.75 3.80
CA HIS A 504 -8.24 1.96 3.01
C HIS A 504 -8.00 2.58 1.62
N LEU A 505 -9.01 3.18 0.99
CA LEU A 505 -8.87 3.92 -0.26
C LEU A 505 -8.00 5.18 -0.08
N LEU A 506 -8.19 5.92 1.00
CA LEU A 506 -7.34 7.07 1.33
C LEU A 506 -5.88 6.64 1.55
N ALA A 507 -5.66 5.57 2.30
CA ALA A 507 -4.33 5.01 2.55
C ALA A 507 -3.65 4.55 1.25
N GLN A 508 -4.41 3.88 0.37
CA GLN A 508 -3.94 3.46 -0.96
C GLN A 508 -3.59 4.67 -1.84
N THR A 509 -4.46 5.70 -1.88
CA THR A 509 -4.21 6.92 -2.64
C THR A 509 -2.93 7.63 -2.19
N LEU A 510 -2.74 7.82 -0.88
CA LEU A 510 -1.51 8.42 -0.34
C LEU A 510 -0.26 7.63 -0.76
N ARG A 511 -0.30 6.32 -0.65
CA ARG A 511 0.83 5.44 -1.03
C ARG A 511 1.12 5.50 -2.53
N MET A 512 0.09 5.54 -3.37
CA MET A 512 0.24 5.69 -4.82
C MET A 512 0.90 7.03 -5.18
N MET A 513 0.43 8.13 -4.61
CA MET A 513 1.01 9.46 -4.85
C MET A 513 2.47 9.54 -4.41
N MET A 514 2.83 8.92 -3.29
CA MET A 514 4.23 8.80 -2.86
C MET A 514 5.06 8.03 -3.90
N SER A 515 4.58 6.88 -4.34
CA SER A 515 5.28 6.03 -5.32
C SER A 515 5.49 6.74 -6.64
N VAL A 516 4.47 7.41 -7.18
CA VAL A 516 4.55 8.18 -8.43
C VAL A 516 5.52 9.35 -8.29
N SER A 517 5.50 10.06 -7.17
CA SER A 517 6.41 11.18 -6.91
C SER A 517 7.88 10.74 -6.89
N VAL A 518 8.18 9.61 -6.24
CA VAL A 518 9.54 9.05 -6.17
C VAL A 518 10.02 8.62 -7.56
N THR A 519 9.20 7.91 -8.32
CA THR A 519 9.57 7.43 -9.67
C THR A 519 9.86 8.60 -10.62
N ARG A 520 9.08 9.68 -10.56
CA ARG A 520 9.30 10.86 -11.39
C ARG A 520 10.60 11.59 -11.05
N ASN A 521 10.91 11.75 -9.77
CA ASN A 521 12.16 12.36 -9.34
C ASN A 521 13.37 11.54 -9.80
N GLN A 522 13.34 10.22 -9.66
CA GLN A 522 14.40 9.33 -10.16
C GLN A 522 14.59 9.42 -11.68
N THR A 523 13.49 9.56 -12.44
CA THR A 523 13.57 9.71 -13.89
C THR A 523 14.14 11.08 -14.30
N ALA A 524 13.83 12.13 -13.56
CA ALA A 524 14.39 13.47 -13.77
C ALA A 524 15.89 13.50 -13.45
N ASP A 525 16.31 12.90 -12.32
CA ASP A 525 17.71 12.82 -11.92
C ASP A 525 18.55 11.99 -12.90
N ASN A 526 18.01 10.89 -13.42
CA ASN A 526 18.69 10.06 -14.42
C ASN A 526 18.85 10.80 -15.76
N LYS A 527 17.92 11.68 -16.14
CA LYS A 527 18.08 12.52 -17.34
C LYS A 527 19.15 13.59 -17.15
N LEU A 528 19.23 14.21 -15.96
CA LEU A 528 20.26 15.19 -15.63
C LEU A 528 21.68 14.60 -15.53
N GLN A 529 21.80 13.28 -15.31
CA GLN A 529 23.10 12.59 -15.28
C GLN A 529 23.53 12.07 -16.67
N SER A 530 22.61 12.05 -17.65
CA SER A 530 22.88 11.57 -19.02
C SER A 530 23.15 12.69 -20.02
N ASP A 531 22.92 13.96 -19.65
CA ASP A 531 23.29 15.17 -20.35
C ASP A 531 24.60 15.74 -19.76
#